data_9ba90fd67531d9f03547d5bc246448dd
#
_entry.id   9ba90fd67531d9f03547d5bc246448dd
#
_cell.length_a   1.000
_cell.length_b   1.000
_cell.length_c   1.000
_cell.angle_alpha   90.00
_cell.angle_beta   90.00
_cell.angle_gamma   90.00
#
_symmetry.space_group_name_H-M   'P 1'
#
loop_
_entity.id
_entity.type
_entity.pdbx_description
1 polymer ?
#
loop_
_entity_poly.entity_id
_entity_poly.type
_entity_poly.pdbx_seq_one_letter_code
_entity_poly.pdbx_strand_id
1 'polypeptide(L)'
;MQQTADAFHGKNYEICFDHVSFGYEKSQPGADGKPVVTMDEVIHDVSLTAGAGMKTALVGESGSGKSTLAKLLIHYYDPQQGSISIGGQKLSAMSLEALNDQISYVAQDQYLFNTSLLENIRMGRPSATDEEVFEAAKKAQCIEFLDKLPQGIHSMAGDAGKMLSGGQRQRISLARAILKNAPIIVLDEATAYADPENEEKMEAAIAELVKGKTLFVIAHKLPAIMNTDQICVMAHGSLVATGTHRELLKSCPEYQKLWKAAQDSAEWKVNAVKEGK
;
A
#
# COMPACT_ATOMS: atom_id res chain seq x y z
N MET A 1 17.18 20.62 21.94
CA MET A 1 16.47 21.56 21.08
C MET A 1 15.50 20.71 20.26
N GLN A 2 14.20 20.75 20.56
CA GLN A 2 13.18 20.17 19.68
C GLN A 2 13.20 21.00 18.38
N GLN A 3 13.70 20.41 17.28
CA GLN A 3 13.43 20.95 15.96
C GLN A 3 11.91 20.90 15.80
N THR A 4 11.28 22.06 15.66
CA THR A 4 9.90 22.17 15.21
C THR A 4 9.88 21.57 13.80
N ALA A 5 9.30 20.39 13.67
CA ALA A 5 9.13 19.72 12.38
C ALA A 5 8.23 20.60 11.50
N ASP A 6 8.68 20.87 10.27
CA ASP A 6 8.05 21.85 9.41
C ASP A 6 6.85 21.28 8.64
N ALA A 7 6.01 22.18 8.14
CA ALA A 7 4.98 21.87 7.16
C ALA A 7 5.60 21.31 5.85
N PHE A 8 4.80 20.72 4.98
CA PHE A 8 5.26 20.27 3.66
C PHE A 8 5.57 21.48 2.76
N HIS A 9 6.81 21.53 2.26
CA HIS A 9 7.33 22.54 1.35
C HIS A 9 7.94 21.92 0.07
N GLY A 10 7.64 20.63 -0.19
CA GLY A 10 8.11 19.94 -1.38
C GLY A 10 7.62 20.59 -2.67
N LYS A 11 8.45 20.55 -3.73
CA LYS A 11 8.15 21.17 -5.02
C LYS A 11 7.11 20.38 -5.83
N ASN A 12 7.00 19.08 -5.57
CA ASN A 12 6.11 18.15 -6.24
C ASN A 12 5.87 16.92 -5.32
N TYR A 13 5.29 15.84 -5.84
CA TYR A 13 5.01 14.61 -5.11
C TYR A 13 5.87 13.44 -5.60
N GLU A 14 7.10 13.71 -6.04
CA GLU A 14 8.12 12.71 -6.32
C GLU A 14 8.61 12.11 -5.01
N ILE A 15 8.71 10.78 -4.97
CA ILE A 15 9.23 10.03 -3.83
C ILE A 15 10.65 9.59 -4.17
N CYS A 16 11.62 9.89 -3.31
CA CYS A 16 13.00 9.46 -3.47
C CYS A 16 13.48 8.72 -2.22
N PHE A 17 13.98 7.51 -2.41
CA PHE A 17 14.79 6.77 -1.44
C PHE A 17 16.26 6.93 -1.86
N ASP A 18 17.10 7.35 -0.96
CA ASP A 18 18.50 7.67 -1.21
C ASP A 18 19.40 6.89 -0.24
N HIS A 19 20.03 5.82 -0.73
CA HIS A 19 20.91 4.91 0.01
C HIS A 19 20.29 4.37 1.30
N VAL A 20 19.01 3.96 1.25
CA VAL A 20 18.25 3.53 2.41
C VAL A 20 18.63 2.13 2.85
N SER A 21 19.04 1.99 4.13
CA SER A 21 19.21 0.70 4.81
C SER A 21 18.39 0.65 6.09
N PHE A 22 17.83 -0.53 6.39
CA PHE A 22 16.98 -0.72 7.57
C PHE A 22 16.95 -2.19 8.01
N GLY A 23 16.95 -2.41 9.33
CA GLY A 23 16.72 -3.71 9.98
C GLY A 23 15.81 -3.59 11.19
N TYR A 24 15.17 -4.70 11.54
CA TYR A 24 14.36 -4.80 12.75
C TYR A 24 15.21 -5.25 13.94
N GLU A 25 14.97 -4.67 15.12
CA GLU A 25 15.54 -5.18 16.35
C GLU A 25 14.93 -6.53 16.71
N LYS A 26 15.80 -7.53 16.93
CA LYS A 26 15.42 -8.84 17.47
C LYS A 26 16.05 -9.02 18.83
N SER A 27 15.24 -9.28 19.84
CA SER A 27 15.72 -9.67 21.17
C SER A 27 15.75 -11.20 21.26
N GLN A 28 16.92 -11.76 21.56
CA GLN A 28 17.12 -13.20 21.77
C GLN A 28 17.68 -13.44 23.17
N PRO A 29 17.31 -14.56 23.84
CA PRO A 29 17.93 -14.91 25.12
C PRO A 29 19.44 -15.18 24.93
N GLY A 30 20.28 -14.43 25.62
CA GLY A 30 21.73 -14.67 25.67
C GLY A 30 22.09 -15.89 26.53
N ALA A 31 23.31 -16.37 26.42
CA ALA A 31 23.82 -17.50 27.19
C ALA A 31 23.82 -17.28 28.71
N ASP A 32 23.79 -16.03 29.16
CA ASP A 32 23.71 -15.60 30.55
C ASP A 32 22.27 -15.25 31.01
N GLY A 33 21.26 -15.57 30.18
CA GLY A 33 19.84 -15.29 30.44
C GLY A 33 19.42 -13.83 30.26
N LYS A 34 20.35 -12.93 29.84
CA LYS A 34 20.01 -11.55 29.51
C LYS A 34 19.61 -11.43 28.04
N PRO A 35 18.65 -10.55 27.68
CA PRO A 35 18.30 -10.33 26.28
C PRO A 35 19.49 -9.71 25.52
N VAL A 36 19.86 -10.35 24.41
CA VAL A 36 20.81 -9.79 23.43
C VAL A 36 19.98 -9.24 22.28
N VAL A 37 20.13 -7.93 22.03
CA VAL A 37 19.50 -7.25 20.91
C VAL A 37 20.40 -7.39 19.70
N THR A 38 19.89 -7.98 18.62
CA THR A 38 20.55 -8.08 17.32
C THR A 38 19.71 -7.36 16.27
N MET A 39 20.36 -6.85 15.22
CA MET A 39 19.66 -6.26 14.07
C MET A 39 19.44 -7.31 13.00
N ASP A 40 18.22 -7.45 12.53
CA ASP A 40 17.86 -8.26 11.36
C ASP A 40 17.71 -7.31 10.18
N GLU A 41 18.78 -7.17 9.41
CA GLU A 41 18.78 -6.27 8.24
C GLU A 41 17.83 -6.81 7.18
N VAL A 42 16.94 -5.93 6.68
CA VAL A 42 15.88 -6.27 5.72
C VAL A 42 15.99 -5.43 4.45
N ILE A 43 16.52 -4.23 4.54
CA ILE A 43 16.72 -3.29 3.42
C ILE A 43 18.21 -2.95 3.35
N HIS A 44 18.80 -3.14 2.17
CA HIS A 44 20.23 -3.00 1.92
C HIS A 44 20.47 -1.96 0.81
N ASP A 45 20.87 -0.75 1.19
CA ASP A 45 21.33 0.32 0.27
C ASP A 45 20.38 0.57 -0.92
N VAL A 46 19.09 0.72 -0.64
CA VAL A 46 18.08 0.93 -1.67
C VAL A 46 18.04 2.39 -2.09
N SER A 47 18.27 2.63 -3.38
CA SER A 47 18.08 3.93 -4.04
C SER A 47 17.07 3.78 -5.16
N LEU A 48 15.93 4.48 -5.05
CA LEU A 48 14.88 4.51 -6.08
C LEU A 48 14.15 5.84 -6.10
N THR A 49 13.62 6.21 -7.27
CA THR A 49 12.77 7.38 -7.43
C THR A 49 11.44 6.97 -8.07
N ALA A 50 10.34 7.34 -7.43
CA ALA A 50 8.99 7.24 -7.99
C ALA A 50 8.54 8.64 -8.40
N GLY A 51 8.44 8.90 -9.71
CA GLY A 51 8.16 10.20 -10.26
C GLY A 51 6.78 10.73 -9.86
N ALA A 52 6.64 12.06 -9.75
CA ALA A 52 5.37 12.71 -9.44
C ALA A 52 4.31 12.38 -10.51
N GLY A 53 3.12 11.98 -10.06
CA GLY A 53 2.02 11.58 -10.95
C GLY A 53 2.21 10.23 -11.64
N MET A 54 3.32 9.53 -11.41
CA MET A 54 3.60 8.21 -11.97
C MET A 54 3.01 7.08 -11.10
N LYS A 55 2.76 5.95 -11.76
CA LYS A 55 2.40 4.69 -11.11
C LYS A 55 3.66 3.81 -11.01
N THR A 56 4.23 3.71 -9.82
CA THR A 56 5.41 2.88 -9.53
C THR A 56 4.99 1.63 -8.77
N ALA A 57 5.29 0.45 -9.32
CA ALA A 57 5.04 -0.84 -8.68
C ALA A 57 6.31 -1.41 -8.07
N LEU A 58 6.21 -1.93 -6.85
CA LEU A 58 7.26 -2.65 -6.15
C LEU A 58 6.93 -4.13 -6.14
N VAL A 59 7.78 -4.96 -6.74
CA VAL A 59 7.61 -6.41 -6.89
C VAL A 59 8.81 -7.18 -6.36
N GLY A 60 8.61 -8.45 -6.05
CA GLY A 60 9.65 -9.34 -5.54
C GLY A 60 9.05 -10.50 -4.75
N GLU A 61 9.86 -11.49 -4.42
CA GLU A 61 9.44 -12.63 -3.59
C GLU A 61 8.95 -12.16 -2.20
N SER A 62 8.18 -13.01 -1.51
CA SER A 62 7.80 -12.74 -0.11
C SER A 62 9.08 -12.59 0.74
N GLY A 63 9.09 -11.61 1.65
CA GLY A 63 10.26 -11.31 2.48
C GLY A 63 11.36 -10.48 1.78
N SER A 64 11.18 -10.03 0.54
CA SER A 64 12.19 -9.19 -0.15
C SER A 64 12.28 -7.73 0.34
N GLY A 65 11.49 -7.32 1.35
CA GLY A 65 11.56 -5.99 1.96
C GLY A 65 10.51 -4.98 1.46
N LYS A 66 9.60 -5.35 0.55
CA LYS A 66 8.63 -4.42 -0.07
C LYS A 66 7.75 -3.67 0.94
N SER A 67 7.08 -4.40 1.84
CA SER A 67 6.21 -3.77 2.85
C SER A 67 7.02 -2.98 3.88
N THR A 68 8.31 -3.32 4.08
CA THR A 68 9.22 -2.52 4.90
C THR A 68 9.50 -1.16 4.25
N LEU A 69 9.74 -1.10 2.93
CA LEU A 69 9.90 0.18 2.22
C LEU A 69 8.63 1.03 2.30
N ALA A 70 7.43 0.44 2.19
CA ALA A 70 6.18 1.18 2.38
C ALA A 70 6.07 1.74 3.81
N LYS A 71 6.43 0.96 4.84
CA LYS A 71 6.42 1.41 6.23
C LYS A 71 7.43 2.52 6.51
N LEU A 72 8.59 2.49 5.86
CA LEU A 72 9.57 3.58 5.91
C LEU A 72 9.04 4.84 5.22
N LEU A 73 8.37 4.70 4.06
CA LEU A 73 7.77 5.83 3.33
C LEU A 73 6.69 6.55 4.14
N ILE A 74 5.83 5.81 4.84
CA ILE A 74 4.81 6.41 5.72
C ILE A 74 5.36 6.84 7.09
N HIS A 75 6.69 6.76 7.26
CA HIS A 75 7.41 7.14 8.49
C HIS A 75 6.96 6.37 9.75
N TYR A 76 6.59 5.09 9.56
CA TYR A 76 6.31 4.18 10.68
C TYR A 76 7.61 3.75 11.37
N TYR A 77 8.72 3.74 10.61
CA TYR A 77 10.10 3.55 11.08
C TYR A 77 11.01 4.57 10.40
N ASP A 78 12.11 4.93 11.05
CA ASP A 78 13.19 5.70 10.48
C ASP A 78 14.22 4.80 9.80
N PRO A 79 14.75 5.14 8.62
CA PRO A 79 15.87 4.41 8.04
C PRO A 79 17.12 4.57 8.93
N GLN A 80 17.91 3.50 9.09
CA GLN A 80 19.15 3.54 9.85
C GLN A 80 20.28 4.19 9.05
N GLN A 81 20.24 4.09 7.73
CA GLN A 81 21.12 4.81 6.81
C GLN A 81 20.32 5.38 5.66
N GLY A 82 20.88 6.42 5.04
CA GLY A 82 20.26 7.11 3.92
C GLY A 82 19.15 8.06 4.33
N SER A 83 18.27 8.37 3.38
CA SER A 83 17.13 9.25 3.63
C SER A 83 15.99 9.00 2.65
N ILE A 84 14.77 9.36 3.07
CA ILE A 84 13.58 9.33 2.20
C ILE A 84 13.05 10.77 2.10
N SER A 85 12.66 11.19 0.91
CA SER A 85 12.13 12.52 0.67
C SER A 85 10.91 12.50 -0.25
N ILE A 86 10.05 13.53 -0.10
CA ILE A 86 8.93 13.83 -0.99
C ILE A 86 9.15 15.24 -1.55
N GLY A 87 9.21 15.36 -2.87
CA GLY A 87 9.44 16.64 -3.53
C GLY A 87 10.74 17.34 -3.12
N GLY A 88 11.74 16.57 -2.73
CA GLY A 88 13.04 17.05 -2.24
C GLY A 88 13.07 17.41 -0.74
N GLN A 89 11.95 17.35 -0.02
CA GLN A 89 11.92 17.52 1.44
C GLN A 89 12.05 16.17 2.14
N LYS A 90 13.04 16.01 3.03
CA LYS A 90 13.25 14.77 3.80
C LYS A 90 12.08 14.54 4.76
N LEU A 91 11.66 13.27 4.91
CA LEU A 91 10.58 12.89 5.84
C LEU A 91 10.93 13.30 7.28
N SER A 92 12.18 13.13 7.69
CA SER A 92 12.66 13.52 9.03
C SER A 92 12.56 15.03 9.34
N ALA A 93 12.35 15.87 8.32
CA ALA A 93 12.13 17.30 8.45
C ALA A 93 10.65 17.71 8.43
N MET A 94 9.73 16.75 8.26
CA MET A 94 8.28 16.99 8.28
C MET A 94 7.68 16.63 9.64
N SER A 95 6.61 17.35 10.02
CA SER A 95 5.73 16.85 11.09
C SER A 95 4.95 15.63 10.62
N LEU A 96 4.58 14.74 11.54
CA LEU A 96 3.73 13.59 11.21
C LEU A 96 2.39 14.01 10.62
N GLU A 97 1.82 15.13 11.05
CA GLU A 97 0.60 15.72 10.50
C GLU A 97 0.80 16.13 9.05
N ALA A 98 1.85 16.92 8.76
CA ALA A 98 2.18 17.36 7.41
C ALA A 98 2.44 16.19 6.46
N LEU A 99 3.14 15.15 6.92
CA LEU A 99 3.37 13.93 6.14
C LEU A 99 2.06 13.15 5.92
N ASN A 100 1.26 13.00 6.97
CA ASN A 100 -0.03 12.31 6.88
C ASN A 100 -0.94 12.98 5.85
N ASP A 101 -0.93 14.30 5.71
CA ASP A 101 -1.72 15.00 4.71
C ASP A 101 -1.26 14.68 3.26
N GLN A 102 0.01 14.30 3.07
CA GLN A 102 0.55 13.99 1.75
C GLN A 102 0.31 12.55 1.30
N ILE A 103 0.10 11.60 2.22
CA ILE A 103 0.04 10.17 1.91
C ILE A 103 -1.28 9.56 2.38
N SER A 104 -1.97 8.84 1.50
CA SER A 104 -2.99 7.85 1.87
C SER A 104 -2.40 6.45 1.77
N TYR A 105 -2.35 5.74 2.89
CA TYR A 105 -1.89 4.35 2.96
C TYR A 105 -3.07 3.39 3.06
N VAL A 106 -3.17 2.45 2.15
CA VAL A 106 -4.12 1.33 2.17
C VAL A 106 -3.34 0.07 2.49
N ALA A 107 -3.43 -0.38 3.73
CA ALA A 107 -2.71 -1.56 4.22
C ALA A 107 -3.31 -2.86 3.70
N GLN A 108 -2.52 -3.94 3.77
CA GLN A 108 -2.96 -5.30 3.48
C GLN A 108 -4.08 -5.74 4.43
N ASP A 109 -3.88 -5.53 5.74
CA ASP A 109 -4.87 -5.84 6.75
C ASP A 109 -5.83 -4.66 6.96
N GLN A 110 -7.10 -4.90 6.67
CA GLN A 110 -8.15 -3.87 6.70
C GLN A 110 -8.82 -3.84 8.08
N TYR A 111 -8.32 -3.00 8.98
CA TYR A 111 -8.93 -2.81 10.29
C TYR A 111 -10.07 -1.80 10.25
N LEU A 112 -11.24 -2.19 10.75
CA LEU A 112 -12.36 -1.29 11.00
C LEU A 112 -12.62 -1.20 12.51
N PHE A 113 -12.85 0.01 12.97
CA PHE A 113 -13.23 0.25 14.35
C PHE A 113 -14.69 -0.14 14.61
N ASN A 114 -14.98 -0.53 15.82
CA ASN A 114 -16.34 -0.88 16.25
C ASN A 114 -17.23 0.38 16.38
N THR A 115 -17.49 1.00 15.26
CA THR A 115 -18.38 2.14 15.08
C THR A 115 -19.16 1.99 13.77
N SER A 116 -19.99 2.95 13.37
CA SER A 116 -20.70 2.90 12.10
C SER A 116 -19.74 2.90 10.90
N LEU A 117 -20.21 2.40 9.75
CA LEU A 117 -19.42 2.44 8.51
C LEU A 117 -19.21 3.89 8.05
N LEU A 118 -20.18 4.78 8.29
CA LEU A 118 -20.06 6.21 8.07
C LEU A 118 -18.84 6.77 8.81
N GLU A 119 -18.73 6.53 10.13
CA GLU A 119 -17.63 7.03 10.94
C GLU A 119 -16.30 6.35 10.60
N ASN A 120 -16.32 5.07 10.23
CA ASN A 120 -15.16 4.40 9.72
C ASN A 120 -14.59 5.06 8.45
N ILE A 121 -15.44 5.51 7.53
CA ILE A 121 -15.01 6.23 6.32
C ILE A 121 -14.56 7.65 6.67
N ARG A 122 -15.30 8.35 7.57
CA ARG A 122 -15.00 9.72 8.02
C ARG A 122 -13.60 9.86 8.65
N MET A 123 -13.01 8.77 9.18
CA MET A 123 -11.61 8.77 9.65
C MET A 123 -10.61 9.21 8.59
N GLY A 124 -10.95 9.10 7.30
CA GLY A 124 -10.11 9.62 6.22
C GLY A 124 -9.97 11.14 6.25
N ARG A 125 -11.05 11.84 6.65
CA ARG A 125 -11.10 13.29 6.85
C ARG A 125 -12.19 13.63 7.90
N PRO A 126 -11.80 13.83 9.16
CA PRO A 126 -12.76 14.01 10.27
C PRO A 126 -13.72 15.19 10.11
N SER A 127 -13.34 16.22 9.33
CA SER A 127 -14.19 17.38 9.04
C SER A 127 -15.19 17.18 7.90
N ALA A 128 -15.23 15.99 7.28
CA ALA A 128 -16.11 15.72 6.15
C ALA A 128 -17.59 15.65 6.57
N THR A 129 -18.48 16.17 5.71
CA THR A 129 -19.93 16.04 5.89
C THR A 129 -20.40 14.62 5.57
N ASP A 130 -21.64 14.27 5.96
CA ASP A 130 -22.22 12.95 5.64
C ASP A 130 -22.32 12.73 4.14
N GLU A 131 -22.64 13.78 3.38
CA GLU A 131 -22.73 13.74 1.92
C GLU A 131 -21.37 13.43 1.28
N GLU A 132 -20.29 14.07 1.76
CA GLU A 132 -18.93 13.80 1.27
C GLU A 132 -18.49 12.36 1.58
N VAL A 133 -18.83 11.85 2.77
CA VAL A 133 -18.59 10.46 3.16
C VAL A 133 -19.35 9.49 2.25
N PHE A 134 -20.63 9.78 1.96
CA PHE A 134 -21.46 8.97 1.09
C PHE A 134 -20.91 8.95 -0.35
N GLU A 135 -20.49 10.11 -0.89
CA GLU A 135 -19.87 10.17 -2.22
C GLU A 135 -18.54 9.39 -2.29
N ALA A 136 -17.75 9.43 -1.22
CA ALA A 136 -16.53 8.59 -1.14
C ALA A 136 -16.87 7.09 -1.12
N ALA A 137 -17.91 6.69 -0.37
CA ALA A 137 -18.42 5.32 -0.33
C ALA A 137 -18.90 4.85 -1.72
N LYS A 138 -19.60 5.72 -2.46
CA LYS A 138 -20.06 5.47 -3.82
C LYS A 138 -18.89 5.25 -4.80
N LYS A 139 -17.90 6.13 -4.77
CA LYS A 139 -16.67 5.99 -5.60
C LYS A 139 -15.90 4.72 -5.26
N ALA A 140 -15.92 4.29 -4.00
CA ALA A 140 -15.32 3.03 -3.54
C ALA A 140 -16.19 1.79 -3.82
N GLN A 141 -17.26 1.89 -4.61
CA GLN A 141 -18.17 0.79 -4.96
C GLN A 141 -18.82 0.12 -3.72
N CYS A 142 -19.14 0.90 -2.67
CA CYS A 142 -19.71 0.37 -1.44
C CYS A 142 -21.24 0.26 -1.47
N ILE A 143 -21.94 1.03 -2.30
CA ILE A 143 -23.39 1.22 -2.23
C ILE A 143 -24.14 -0.11 -2.29
N GLU A 144 -23.78 -1.01 -3.20
CA GLU A 144 -24.49 -2.27 -3.40
C GLU A 144 -24.57 -3.12 -2.12
N PHE A 145 -23.52 -3.18 -1.31
CA PHE A 145 -23.56 -3.93 -0.07
C PHE A 145 -24.11 -3.11 1.10
N LEU A 146 -23.92 -1.78 1.07
CA LEU A 146 -24.52 -0.89 2.09
C LEU A 146 -26.05 -0.96 2.06
N ASP A 147 -26.67 -0.97 0.88
CA ASP A 147 -28.13 -1.06 0.72
C ASP A 147 -28.71 -2.39 1.24
N LYS A 148 -27.89 -3.45 1.33
CA LYS A 148 -28.28 -4.75 1.90
C LYS A 148 -28.19 -4.81 3.43
N LEU A 149 -27.56 -3.79 4.06
CA LEU A 149 -27.43 -3.73 5.52
C LEU A 149 -28.66 -3.08 6.16
N PRO A 150 -29.09 -3.51 7.36
CA PRO A 150 -30.32 -3.03 8.01
C PRO A 150 -30.36 -1.51 8.23
N GLN A 151 -29.22 -0.86 8.42
CA GLN A 151 -29.10 0.59 8.64
C GLN A 151 -28.21 1.26 7.57
N GLY A 152 -27.98 0.60 6.41
CA GLY A 152 -27.14 1.15 5.36
C GLY A 152 -25.75 1.52 5.86
N ILE A 153 -25.30 2.72 5.53
CA ILE A 153 -23.98 3.25 5.93
C ILE A 153 -23.87 3.50 7.46
N HIS A 154 -24.99 3.58 8.17
CA HIS A 154 -25.02 3.73 9.63
C HIS A 154 -24.88 2.38 10.37
N SER A 155 -24.85 1.26 9.67
CA SER A 155 -24.62 -0.05 10.26
C SER A 155 -23.26 -0.13 10.95
N MET A 156 -23.22 -0.83 12.10
CA MET A 156 -21.97 -1.05 12.85
C MET A 156 -21.06 -2.01 12.11
N ALA A 157 -19.75 -1.70 12.08
CA ALA A 157 -18.75 -2.59 11.48
C ALA A 157 -18.49 -3.85 12.31
N GLY A 158 -18.83 -3.82 13.60
CA GLY A 158 -18.42 -4.83 14.58
C GLY A 158 -16.93 -4.74 14.94
N ASP A 159 -16.52 -5.56 15.90
CA ASP A 159 -15.13 -5.62 16.34
C ASP A 159 -14.20 -6.05 15.17
N ALA A 160 -13.20 -5.22 14.86
CA ALA A 160 -12.30 -5.39 13.71
C ALA A 160 -13.03 -5.60 12.36
N GLY A 161 -14.27 -5.11 12.22
CA GLY A 161 -15.03 -5.24 10.99
C GLY A 161 -15.61 -6.63 10.73
N LYS A 162 -15.79 -7.47 11.77
CA LYS A 162 -16.27 -8.86 11.64
C LYS A 162 -17.65 -9.01 10.99
N MET A 163 -18.45 -7.92 10.95
CA MET A 163 -19.76 -7.91 10.30
C MET A 163 -19.68 -7.83 8.77
N LEU A 164 -18.49 -7.62 8.21
CA LEU A 164 -18.24 -7.45 6.78
C LEU A 164 -17.32 -8.54 6.21
N SER A 165 -17.51 -8.87 4.92
CA SER A 165 -16.56 -9.69 4.18
C SER A 165 -15.21 -8.99 4.01
N GLY A 166 -14.14 -9.72 3.66
CA GLY A 166 -12.83 -9.15 3.38
C GLY A 166 -12.87 -8.06 2.31
N GLY A 167 -13.54 -8.32 1.17
CA GLY A 167 -13.70 -7.37 0.09
C GLY A 167 -14.52 -6.12 0.47
N GLN A 168 -15.54 -6.28 1.35
CA GLN A 168 -16.30 -5.15 1.87
C GLN A 168 -15.44 -4.26 2.77
N ARG A 169 -14.68 -4.86 3.71
CA ARG A 169 -13.72 -4.10 4.55
C ARG A 169 -12.72 -3.32 3.70
N GLN A 170 -12.21 -3.95 2.65
CA GLN A 170 -11.25 -3.34 1.74
C GLN A 170 -11.84 -2.13 1.02
N ARG A 171 -13.09 -2.24 0.52
CA ARG A 171 -13.77 -1.09 -0.11
C ARG A 171 -14.03 0.06 0.88
N ILE A 172 -14.33 -0.22 2.15
CA ILE A 172 -14.39 0.82 3.19
C ILE A 172 -13.03 1.51 3.39
N SER A 173 -11.92 0.76 3.38
CA SER A 173 -10.58 1.35 3.45
C SER A 173 -10.24 2.19 2.22
N LEU A 174 -10.66 1.78 1.02
CA LEU A 174 -10.54 2.60 -0.18
C LEU A 174 -11.40 3.87 -0.09
N ALA A 175 -12.62 3.79 0.46
CA ALA A 175 -13.46 4.96 0.70
C ALA A 175 -12.78 5.96 1.66
N ARG A 176 -12.10 5.49 2.72
CA ARG A 176 -11.26 6.35 3.59
C ARG A 176 -10.18 7.09 2.79
N ALA A 177 -9.46 6.36 1.94
CA ALA A 177 -8.39 6.92 1.14
C ALA A 177 -8.91 7.91 0.07
N ILE A 178 -10.06 7.63 -0.55
CA ILE A 178 -10.74 8.53 -1.48
C ILE A 178 -11.19 9.81 -0.78
N LEU A 179 -11.80 9.70 0.41
CA LEU A 179 -12.26 10.84 1.21
C LEU A 179 -11.10 11.72 1.66
N LYS A 180 -10.00 11.11 2.09
CA LYS A 180 -8.76 11.80 2.47
C LYS A 180 -8.17 12.61 1.31
N ASN A 181 -8.24 12.08 0.10
CA ASN A 181 -7.80 12.71 -1.13
C ASN A 181 -6.34 13.19 -1.13
N ALA A 182 -5.44 12.46 -0.46
CA ALA A 182 -4.01 12.77 -0.45
C ALA A 182 -3.38 12.67 -1.85
N PRO A 183 -2.34 13.46 -2.17
CA PRO A 183 -1.69 13.46 -3.49
C PRO A 183 -0.83 12.23 -3.77
N ILE A 184 -0.39 11.53 -2.73
CA ILE A 184 0.37 10.27 -2.84
C ILE A 184 -0.48 9.13 -2.29
N ILE A 185 -0.59 8.05 -3.05
CA ILE A 185 -1.29 6.82 -2.66
C ILE A 185 -0.26 5.70 -2.52
N VAL A 186 -0.24 5.05 -1.36
CA VAL A 186 0.53 3.84 -1.11
C VAL A 186 -0.45 2.69 -0.94
N LEU A 187 -0.38 1.68 -1.82
CA LEU A 187 -1.21 0.48 -1.75
C LEU A 187 -0.34 -0.72 -1.40
N ASP A 188 -0.62 -1.37 -0.26
CA ASP A 188 0.06 -2.60 0.15
C ASP A 188 -0.91 -3.78 -0.06
N GLU A 189 -0.70 -4.56 -1.13
CA GLU A 189 -1.48 -5.75 -1.49
C GLU A 189 -3.01 -5.56 -1.55
N ALA A 190 -3.46 -4.41 -2.01
CA ALA A 190 -4.87 -4.01 -1.95
C ALA A 190 -5.87 -4.92 -2.73
N THR A 191 -5.42 -5.96 -3.45
CA THR A 191 -6.28 -6.84 -4.26
C THR A 191 -6.21 -8.33 -3.88
N ALA A 192 -5.65 -8.68 -2.71
CA ALA A 192 -5.31 -10.07 -2.38
C ALA A 192 -6.53 -11.00 -2.17
N TYR A 193 -7.71 -10.50 -1.81
CA TYR A 193 -8.84 -11.28 -1.28
C TYR A 193 -10.14 -11.20 -2.09
N ALA A 194 -10.12 -10.72 -3.32
CA ALA A 194 -11.34 -10.57 -4.10
C ALA A 194 -11.66 -11.83 -4.92
N ASP A 195 -12.92 -12.29 -4.82
CA ASP A 195 -13.51 -13.12 -5.86
C ASP A 195 -13.65 -12.29 -7.16
N PRO A 196 -13.87 -12.91 -8.34
CA PRO A 196 -13.88 -12.19 -9.62
C PRO A 196 -14.85 -11.01 -9.69
N GLU A 197 -16.02 -11.11 -9.06
CA GLU A 197 -17.01 -10.01 -9.04
C GLU A 197 -16.56 -8.83 -8.17
N ASN A 198 -15.95 -9.11 -7.02
CA ASN A 198 -15.37 -8.10 -6.16
C ASN A 198 -14.07 -7.52 -6.73
N GLU A 199 -13.33 -8.28 -7.57
CA GLU A 199 -12.10 -7.80 -8.21
C GLU A 199 -12.38 -6.63 -9.16
N GLU A 200 -13.40 -6.73 -10.03
CA GLU A 200 -13.78 -5.63 -10.93
C GLU A 200 -14.18 -4.36 -10.17
N LYS A 201 -15.01 -4.50 -9.11
CA LYS A 201 -15.41 -3.38 -8.26
C LYS A 201 -14.21 -2.75 -7.53
N MET A 202 -13.26 -3.58 -7.10
CA MET A 202 -12.03 -3.13 -6.46
C MET A 202 -11.14 -2.35 -7.42
N GLU A 203 -10.95 -2.85 -8.65
CA GLU A 203 -10.19 -2.17 -9.70
C GLU A 203 -10.80 -0.81 -10.05
N ALA A 204 -12.14 -0.74 -10.18
CA ALA A 204 -12.84 0.52 -10.40
C ALA A 204 -12.62 1.53 -9.25
N ALA A 205 -12.69 1.07 -8.00
CA ALA A 205 -12.44 1.91 -6.83
C ALA A 205 -10.97 2.40 -6.76
N ILE A 206 -10.01 1.52 -7.08
CA ILE A 206 -8.58 1.89 -7.15
C ILE A 206 -8.33 2.87 -8.29
N ALA A 207 -8.92 2.65 -9.46
CA ALA A 207 -8.78 3.57 -10.60
C ALA A 207 -9.26 5.00 -10.26
N GLU A 208 -10.37 5.11 -9.53
CA GLU A 208 -10.86 6.41 -9.05
C GLU A 208 -9.93 7.01 -7.99
N LEU A 209 -9.41 6.20 -7.06
CA LEU A 209 -8.51 6.65 -6.00
C LEU A 209 -7.21 7.26 -6.55
N VAL A 210 -6.61 6.62 -7.59
CA VAL A 210 -5.26 6.99 -8.09
C VAL A 210 -5.26 8.05 -9.18
N LYS A 211 -6.43 8.50 -9.61
CA LYS A 211 -6.58 9.44 -10.72
C LYS A 211 -5.86 10.77 -10.46
N GLY A 212 -4.84 11.07 -11.28
CA GLY A 212 -4.05 12.29 -11.17
C GLY A 212 -3.10 12.36 -9.97
N LYS A 213 -2.79 11.20 -9.34
CA LYS A 213 -1.97 11.13 -8.14
C LYS A 213 -0.69 10.32 -8.38
N THR A 214 0.30 10.48 -7.51
CA THR A 214 1.46 9.60 -7.44
C THR A 214 1.05 8.29 -6.76
N LEU A 215 1.25 7.15 -7.44
CA LEU A 215 0.95 5.83 -6.91
C LEU A 215 2.24 5.04 -6.63
N PHE A 216 2.36 4.55 -5.41
CA PHE A 216 3.36 3.57 -5.01
C PHE A 216 2.65 2.28 -4.57
N VAL A 217 2.72 1.22 -5.38
CA VAL A 217 1.97 -0.02 -5.13
C VAL A 217 2.89 -1.21 -4.89
N ILE A 218 2.66 -1.93 -3.79
CA ILE A 218 3.24 -3.25 -3.55
C ILE A 218 2.29 -4.27 -4.14
N ALA A 219 2.76 -5.00 -5.14
CA ALA A 219 1.91 -5.91 -5.88
C ALA A 219 2.39 -7.36 -5.77
N HIS A 220 1.44 -8.25 -5.45
CA HIS A 220 1.59 -9.70 -5.57
C HIS A 220 1.03 -10.23 -6.89
N LYS A 221 0.03 -9.55 -7.46
CA LYS A 221 -0.57 -9.92 -8.76
C LYS A 221 0.12 -9.14 -9.88
N LEU A 222 1.09 -9.74 -10.54
CA LEU A 222 1.83 -9.11 -11.64
C LEU A 222 0.96 -8.64 -12.81
N PRO A 223 -0.14 -9.30 -13.21
CA PRO A 223 -1.02 -8.79 -14.26
C PRO A 223 -1.57 -7.38 -13.99
N ALA A 224 -1.83 -7.05 -12.72
CA ALA A 224 -2.37 -5.74 -12.34
C ALA A 224 -1.39 -4.57 -12.52
N ILE A 225 -0.08 -4.86 -12.66
CA ILE A 225 0.96 -3.83 -12.74
C ILE A 225 1.61 -3.71 -14.13
N MET A 226 1.16 -4.50 -15.12
CA MET A 226 1.73 -4.47 -16.48
C MET A 226 1.69 -3.08 -17.13
N ASN A 227 0.70 -2.27 -16.75
CA ASN A 227 0.47 -0.92 -17.27
C ASN A 227 0.93 0.18 -16.30
N THR A 228 1.78 -0.13 -15.31
CA THR A 228 2.43 0.90 -14.50
C THR A 228 3.57 1.55 -15.27
N ASP A 229 3.85 2.81 -14.95
CA ASP A 229 4.90 3.58 -15.62
C ASP A 229 6.29 3.04 -15.29
N GLN A 230 6.44 2.47 -14.09
CA GLN A 230 7.69 1.93 -13.58
C GLN A 230 7.44 0.70 -12.69
N ILE A 231 8.28 -0.30 -12.81
CA ILE A 231 8.34 -1.47 -11.93
C ILE A 231 9.73 -1.53 -11.30
N CYS A 232 9.78 -1.59 -9.99
CA CYS A 232 10.98 -1.77 -9.17
C CYS A 232 11.02 -3.20 -8.66
N VAL A 233 12.06 -3.96 -9.01
CA VAL A 233 12.22 -5.36 -8.63
C VAL A 233 13.12 -5.47 -7.41
N MET A 234 12.57 -6.01 -6.32
CA MET A 234 13.28 -6.25 -5.07
C MET A 234 13.67 -7.73 -4.93
N ALA A 235 14.91 -7.97 -4.56
CA ALA A 235 15.40 -9.29 -4.17
C ALA A 235 16.33 -9.16 -2.96
N HIS A 236 16.12 -10.00 -1.94
CA HIS A 236 16.98 -10.07 -0.74
C HIS A 236 17.30 -8.70 -0.14
N GLY A 237 16.27 -7.84 0.02
CA GLY A 237 16.43 -6.52 0.63
C GLY A 237 17.01 -5.43 -0.28
N SER A 238 17.39 -5.75 -1.51
CA SER A 238 18.01 -4.82 -2.46
C SER A 238 17.13 -4.57 -3.68
N LEU A 239 17.24 -3.39 -4.29
CA LEU A 239 16.67 -3.08 -5.60
C LEU A 239 17.59 -3.66 -6.69
N VAL A 240 17.11 -4.66 -7.42
CA VAL A 240 17.92 -5.36 -8.44
C VAL A 240 17.69 -4.85 -9.87
N ALA A 241 16.51 -4.32 -10.15
CA ALA A 241 16.20 -3.74 -11.46
C ALA A 241 15.04 -2.74 -11.38
N THR A 242 15.02 -1.81 -12.32
CA THR A 242 13.92 -0.85 -12.54
C THR A 242 13.66 -0.71 -14.02
N GLY A 243 12.39 -0.68 -14.43
CA GLY A 243 11.99 -0.52 -15.82
C GLY A 243 10.51 -0.77 -16.04
N THR A 244 10.08 -0.78 -17.29
CA THR A 244 8.74 -1.20 -17.70
C THR A 244 8.62 -2.73 -17.75
N HIS A 245 7.39 -3.24 -17.74
CA HIS A 245 7.13 -4.68 -17.90
C HIS A 245 7.90 -5.31 -19.08
N ARG A 246 7.88 -4.64 -20.23
CA ARG A 246 8.53 -5.15 -21.46
C ARG A 246 10.05 -5.17 -21.38
N GLU A 247 10.64 -4.19 -20.71
CA GLU A 247 12.09 -4.12 -20.51
C GLU A 247 12.55 -5.18 -19.53
N LEU A 248 11.87 -5.30 -18.38
CA LEU A 248 12.23 -6.26 -17.34
C LEU A 248 12.06 -7.72 -17.78
N LEU A 249 11.07 -8.02 -18.62
CA LEU A 249 10.95 -9.35 -19.22
C LEU A 249 12.13 -9.74 -20.11
N LYS A 250 12.89 -8.77 -20.64
CA LYS A 250 14.08 -9.03 -21.48
C LYS A 250 15.37 -9.04 -20.68
N SER A 251 15.46 -8.24 -19.63
CA SER A 251 16.73 -7.89 -18.96
C SER A 251 16.87 -8.39 -17.53
N CYS A 252 15.77 -8.74 -16.83
CA CYS A 252 15.81 -9.07 -15.40
C CYS A 252 15.36 -10.52 -15.13
N PRO A 253 16.29 -11.43 -14.81
CA PRO A 253 15.98 -12.84 -14.52
C PRO A 253 15.02 -13.01 -13.33
N GLU A 254 15.16 -12.18 -12.29
CA GLU A 254 14.28 -12.17 -11.11
C GLU A 254 12.84 -11.84 -11.50
N TYR A 255 12.66 -10.85 -12.36
CA TYR A 255 11.33 -10.49 -12.85
C TYR A 255 10.72 -11.57 -13.76
N GLN A 256 11.53 -12.19 -14.64
CA GLN A 256 11.12 -13.30 -15.49
C GLN A 256 10.62 -14.49 -14.65
N LYS A 257 11.34 -14.82 -13.56
CA LYS A 257 10.96 -15.89 -12.63
C LYS A 257 9.61 -15.59 -11.96
N LEU A 258 9.45 -14.36 -11.46
CA LEU A 258 8.19 -13.92 -10.85
C LEU A 258 7.02 -13.99 -11.85
N TRP A 259 7.25 -13.52 -13.08
CA TRP A 259 6.25 -13.53 -14.14
C TRP A 259 5.82 -14.94 -14.51
N LYS A 260 6.78 -15.85 -14.70
CA LYS A 260 6.50 -17.27 -14.99
C LYS A 260 5.66 -17.91 -13.88
N ALA A 261 6.04 -17.71 -12.62
CA ALA A 261 5.28 -18.23 -11.48
C ALA A 261 3.83 -17.68 -11.43
N ALA A 262 3.63 -16.42 -11.82
CA ALA A 262 2.29 -15.84 -11.89
C ALA A 262 1.45 -16.46 -13.03
N GLN A 263 2.05 -16.73 -14.20
CA GLN A 263 1.38 -17.41 -15.31
C GLN A 263 0.99 -18.85 -14.95
N ASP A 264 1.93 -19.62 -14.40
CA ASP A 264 1.70 -21.02 -13.96
C ASP A 264 0.53 -21.10 -12.96
N SER A 265 0.46 -20.13 -12.02
CA SER A 265 -0.63 -20.02 -11.04
C SER A 265 -1.98 -19.69 -11.68
N ALA A 266 -2.01 -18.90 -12.74
CA ALA A 266 -3.24 -18.53 -13.45
C ALA A 266 -3.77 -19.72 -14.29
N GLU A 267 -2.88 -20.43 -14.98
CA GLU A 267 -3.24 -21.63 -15.76
C GLU A 267 -3.77 -22.75 -14.86
N TRP A 268 -3.15 -22.96 -13.69
CA TRP A 268 -3.63 -23.96 -12.73
C TRP A 268 -5.05 -23.65 -12.24
N LYS A 269 -5.37 -22.39 -11.94
CA LYS A 269 -6.73 -21.98 -11.56
C LYS A 269 -7.76 -22.23 -12.65
N VAL A 270 -7.43 -21.95 -13.93
CA VAL A 270 -8.31 -22.18 -15.08
C VAL A 270 -8.58 -23.68 -15.27
N ASN A 271 -7.56 -24.52 -15.09
CA ASN A 271 -7.69 -25.99 -15.24
C ASN A 271 -8.47 -26.61 -14.08
N ALA A 272 -8.21 -26.17 -12.84
CA ALA A 272 -8.95 -26.63 -11.65
C ALA A 272 -10.45 -26.32 -11.73
N VAL A 273 -10.85 -25.18 -12.31
CA VAL A 273 -12.26 -24.82 -12.55
C VAL A 273 -12.89 -25.69 -13.65
N LYS A 274 -12.11 -26.12 -14.65
CA LYS A 274 -12.60 -27.01 -15.72
C LYS A 274 -12.78 -28.48 -15.29
N GLU A 275 -11.95 -28.93 -14.35
CA GLU A 275 -11.99 -30.32 -13.83
C GLU A 275 -12.99 -30.49 -12.67
N GLY A 276 -13.45 -29.41 -12.05
CA GLY A 276 -14.43 -29.40 -10.95
C GLY A 276 -15.90 -29.37 -11.43
N LYS A 277 -16.19 -29.84 -12.66
CA LYS A 277 -17.54 -30.07 -13.20
C LYS A 277 -17.94 -31.52 -13.13
#